data_1513c4bf33b6e1e6c68e1d0e09a12dd9
#
_entry.id   1513c4bf33b6e1e6c68e1d0e09a12dd9
#
_cell.length_a   1.000
_cell.length_b   1.000
_cell.length_c   1.000
_cell.angle_alpha   90.00
_cell.angle_beta   90.00
_cell.angle_gamma   90.00
#
_symmetry.space_group_name_H-M   'P 1'
#
loop_
_entity.id
_entity.type
_entity.pdbx_description
1 polymer ?
#
loop_
_entity_poly.entity_id
_entity_poly.type
_entity_poly.pdbx_seq_one_letter_code
_entity_poly.pdbx_strand_id
1 'polypeptide(L)'
;MCESMQTQFGLIRRPWGVFYLKNKTTGEQTSLKTRDRKEAERLLHAQNDALAQPHLNLALARVYINGADPKLGTRTWQEVMEHLVSRKTGESRRRWEVAIKDRNFDCIRKLPVAETRPEHFMRALGDGKVSTNVFLRRVHNHALGMEWLLKSVIPRLQWPKPVFKGKRAITLAEHTAIVGRELNAERRDFYELLWHTGASQTDAACLV
;
A
#
# COMPACT_ATOMS: atom_id res chain seq x y z
N MET A 1 7.52 19.85 43.80
CA MET A 1 8.27 20.53 42.71
C MET A 1 7.46 20.40 41.45
N CYS A 2 6.80 21.49 41.00
CA CYS A 2 6.11 21.45 39.69
C CYS A 2 7.15 21.52 38.59
N GLU A 3 7.37 20.44 37.88
CA GLU A 3 8.07 20.49 36.61
C GLU A 3 7.28 21.36 35.66
N SER A 4 7.85 22.52 35.30
CA SER A 4 7.33 23.35 34.25
C SER A 4 7.34 22.60 32.96
N MET A 5 6.18 22.12 32.47
CA MET A 5 6.02 21.56 31.13
C MET A 5 6.64 22.54 30.13
N GLN A 6 7.78 22.19 29.55
CA GLN A 6 8.39 22.95 28.46
C GLN A 6 7.46 22.91 27.26
N THR A 7 6.69 23.98 27.08
CA THR A 7 5.81 24.12 25.92
C THR A 7 6.63 24.30 24.66
N GLN A 8 6.44 23.39 23.67
CA GLN A 8 7.19 23.38 22.41
C GLN A 8 6.80 24.53 21.48
N PHE A 9 5.54 24.97 21.54
CA PHE A 9 5.05 26.10 20.73
C PHE A 9 4.87 27.35 21.56
N GLY A 10 5.11 28.52 20.94
CA GLY A 10 4.84 29.85 21.44
C GLY A 10 3.96 30.64 20.47
N LEU A 11 3.28 31.68 20.97
CA LEU A 11 2.43 32.56 20.19
C LEU A 11 3.19 33.83 19.79
N ILE A 12 3.09 34.23 18.52
CA ILE A 12 3.62 35.49 17.99
C ILE A 12 2.51 36.25 17.30
N ARG A 13 2.39 37.58 17.58
CA ARG A 13 1.51 38.46 16.83
C ARG A 13 2.31 39.24 15.80
N ARG A 14 1.88 39.21 14.54
CA ARG A 14 2.50 39.98 13.45
C ARG A 14 1.97 41.45 13.44
N PRO A 15 2.69 42.40 12.82
CA PRO A 15 2.27 43.80 12.73
C PRO A 15 0.87 44.01 12.16
N TRP A 16 0.44 43.13 11.23
CA TRP A 16 -0.91 43.14 10.61
C TRP A 16 -2.00 42.47 11.46
N GLY A 17 -1.68 42.14 12.73
CA GLY A 17 -2.63 41.71 13.76
C GLY A 17 -2.91 40.19 13.79
N VAL A 18 -2.45 39.39 12.82
CA VAL A 18 -2.65 37.94 12.77
C VAL A 18 -1.68 37.23 13.71
N PHE A 19 -2.19 36.21 14.43
CA PHE A 19 -1.39 35.36 15.31
C PHE A 19 -0.77 34.18 14.56
N TYR A 20 0.45 33.79 14.99
CA TYR A 20 1.24 32.70 14.49
C TYR A 20 1.72 31.82 15.63
N LEU A 21 1.73 30.51 15.41
CA LEU A 21 2.46 29.54 16.22
C LEU A 21 3.93 29.51 15.80
N LYS A 22 4.84 29.66 16.76
CA LYS A 22 6.28 29.44 16.54
C LYS A 22 6.71 28.18 17.26
N ASN A 23 7.28 27.22 16.53
CA ASN A 23 7.99 26.10 17.12
C ASN A 23 9.31 26.62 17.71
N LYS A 24 9.53 26.43 19.01
CA LYS A 24 10.71 26.91 19.74
C LYS A 24 11.98 26.13 19.33
N THR A 25 11.82 24.87 18.88
CA THR A 25 12.93 23.98 18.52
C THR A 25 13.37 24.16 17.07
N THR A 26 12.40 24.18 16.12
CA THR A 26 12.72 24.28 14.68
C THR A 26 12.69 25.71 14.16
N GLY A 27 12.11 26.65 14.90
CA GLY A 27 11.92 28.03 14.47
C GLY A 27 10.79 28.24 13.45
N GLU A 28 10.14 27.16 12.97
CA GLU A 28 9.02 27.24 12.02
C GLU A 28 7.85 28.04 12.57
N GLN A 29 7.19 28.78 11.69
CA GLN A 29 6.05 29.62 12.03
C GLN A 29 4.85 29.27 11.16
N THR A 30 3.73 28.93 11.80
CA THR A 30 2.47 28.58 11.12
C THR A 30 1.39 29.61 11.47
N SER A 31 0.71 30.17 10.46
CA SER A 31 -0.37 31.13 10.68
C SER A 31 -1.60 30.45 11.28
N LEU A 32 -2.16 31.06 12.34
CA LEU A 32 -3.43 30.63 12.94
C LEU A 32 -4.65 31.22 12.23
N LYS A 33 -4.43 32.12 11.24
CA LYS A 33 -5.49 32.81 10.47
C LYS A 33 -6.51 33.54 11.32
N THR A 34 -6.21 33.77 12.58
CA THR A 34 -7.07 34.52 13.51
C THR A 34 -6.38 35.79 14.02
N ARG A 35 -7.18 36.83 14.34
CA ARG A 35 -6.76 38.05 14.99
C ARG A 35 -7.23 38.11 16.43
N ASP A 36 -8.10 37.18 16.84
CA ASP A 36 -8.59 37.06 18.21
C ASP A 36 -7.54 36.34 19.07
N ARG A 37 -7.15 37.05 20.17
CA ARG A 37 -6.16 36.54 21.11
C ARG A 37 -6.65 35.29 21.87
N LYS A 38 -7.92 35.28 22.29
CA LYS A 38 -8.49 34.16 23.05
C LYS A 38 -8.52 32.87 22.17
N GLU A 39 -8.90 33.02 20.93
CA GLU A 39 -8.90 31.91 19.97
C GLU A 39 -7.46 31.42 19.68
N ALA A 40 -6.52 32.34 19.52
CA ALA A 40 -5.11 32.01 19.30
C ALA A 40 -4.49 31.29 20.50
N GLU A 41 -4.79 31.70 21.73
CA GLU A 41 -4.36 31.03 22.96
C GLU A 41 -4.98 29.64 23.09
N ARG A 42 -6.28 29.49 22.75
CA ARG A 42 -6.94 28.15 22.70
C ARG A 42 -6.26 27.20 21.73
N LEU A 43 -5.93 27.68 20.52
CA LEU A 43 -5.23 26.89 19.51
C LEU A 43 -3.80 26.55 19.94
N LEU A 44 -3.09 27.46 20.59
CA LEU A 44 -1.76 27.23 21.17
C LEU A 44 -1.80 26.11 22.23
N HIS A 45 -2.75 26.19 23.17
CA HIS A 45 -2.92 25.16 24.21
C HIS A 45 -3.26 23.81 23.58
N ALA A 46 -4.22 23.78 22.66
CA ALA A 46 -4.58 22.55 21.94
C ALA A 46 -3.38 21.91 21.21
N GLN A 47 -2.51 22.73 20.61
CA GLN A 47 -1.32 22.21 19.90
C GLN A 47 -0.26 21.67 20.89
N ASN A 48 -0.04 22.34 22.01
CA ASN A 48 0.89 21.86 23.05
C ASN A 48 0.35 20.60 23.74
N ASP A 49 -0.96 20.54 24.03
CA ASP A 49 -1.62 19.36 24.61
C ASP A 49 -1.61 18.18 23.64
N ALA A 50 -1.77 18.45 22.35
CA ALA A 50 -1.66 17.40 21.31
C ALA A 50 -0.30 16.72 21.29
N LEU A 51 0.76 17.46 21.56
CA LEU A 51 2.12 16.90 21.67
C LEU A 51 2.38 16.22 23.02
N ALA A 52 1.78 16.72 24.10
CA ALA A 52 1.93 16.14 25.42
C ALA A 52 1.20 14.79 25.59
N GLN A 53 0.14 14.56 24.78
CA GLN A 53 -0.70 13.37 24.91
C GLN A 53 -0.98 12.68 23.57
N PRO A 54 0.05 12.20 22.84
CA PRO A 54 -0.14 11.60 21.52
C PRO A 54 -1.02 10.34 21.57
N HIS A 55 -0.99 9.58 22.67
CA HIS A 55 -1.84 8.39 22.86
C HIS A 55 -3.31 8.72 23.00
N LEU A 56 -3.64 9.84 23.71
CA LEU A 56 -5.03 10.28 23.86
C LEU A 56 -5.60 10.75 22.52
N ASN A 57 -4.83 11.51 21.76
CA ASN A 57 -5.25 11.96 20.43
C ASN A 57 -5.48 10.81 19.47
N LEU A 58 -4.63 9.79 19.52
CA LEU A 58 -4.82 8.56 18.75
C LEU A 58 -6.10 7.84 19.16
N ALA A 59 -6.37 7.75 20.46
CA ALA A 59 -7.60 7.14 20.98
C ALA A 59 -8.86 7.91 20.55
N LEU A 60 -8.84 9.25 20.65
CA LEU A 60 -9.93 10.10 20.18
C LEU A 60 -10.16 9.99 18.69
N ALA A 61 -9.09 9.99 17.88
CA ALA A 61 -9.19 9.78 16.44
C ALA A 61 -9.83 8.43 16.11
N ARG A 62 -9.47 7.36 16.84
CA ARG A 62 -10.10 6.04 16.70
C ARG A 62 -11.59 6.06 17.02
N VAL A 63 -12.01 6.79 18.07
CA VAL A 63 -13.45 6.91 18.43
C VAL A 63 -14.24 7.59 17.31
N TYR A 64 -13.71 8.68 16.73
CA TYR A 64 -14.36 9.37 15.61
C TYR A 64 -14.42 8.52 14.36
N ILE A 65 -13.35 7.81 14.03
CA ILE A 65 -13.28 6.90 12.88
C ILE A 65 -14.25 5.73 13.06
N ASN A 66 -14.29 5.12 14.26
CA ASN A 66 -15.19 4.00 14.57
C ASN A 66 -16.66 4.41 14.60
N GLY A 67 -16.99 5.68 14.77
CA GLY A 67 -18.35 6.18 14.68
C GLY A 67 -18.94 6.06 13.26
N ALA A 68 -18.10 6.13 12.23
CA ALA A 68 -18.51 5.96 10.83
C ALA A 68 -18.45 4.50 10.36
N ASP A 69 -17.37 3.78 10.71
CA ASP A 69 -17.21 2.32 10.47
C ASP A 69 -16.46 1.70 11.65
N PRO A 70 -17.15 0.90 12.51
CA PRO A 70 -16.52 0.28 13.68
C PRO A 70 -15.30 -0.59 13.35
N LYS A 71 -15.22 -1.13 12.13
CA LYS A 71 -14.10 -1.96 11.66
C LYS A 71 -12.95 -1.17 11.06
N LEU A 72 -13.13 0.13 10.78
CA LEU A 72 -12.11 0.92 10.08
C LEU A 72 -10.79 0.98 10.86
N GLY A 73 -10.85 1.09 12.18
CA GLY A 73 -9.67 1.13 13.05
C GLY A 73 -8.98 -0.21 13.28
N THR A 74 -9.70 -1.32 13.10
CA THR A 74 -9.21 -2.68 13.43
C THR A 74 -8.99 -3.56 12.20
N ARG A 75 -9.55 -3.17 11.04
CA ARG A 75 -9.45 -3.94 9.80
C ARG A 75 -8.00 -4.21 9.42
N THR A 76 -7.67 -5.47 9.21
CA THR A 76 -6.33 -5.92 8.88
C THR A 76 -6.14 -6.08 7.37
N TRP A 77 -4.88 -6.12 6.90
CA TRP A 77 -4.59 -6.42 5.50
C TRP A 77 -5.02 -7.82 5.08
N GLN A 78 -5.07 -8.77 6.02
CA GLN A 78 -5.62 -10.10 5.75
C GLN A 78 -7.09 -10.01 5.34
N GLU A 79 -7.90 -9.26 6.08
CA GLU A 79 -9.32 -9.06 5.75
C GLU A 79 -9.51 -8.35 4.40
N VAL A 80 -8.64 -7.39 4.07
CA VAL A 80 -8.65 -6.73 2.74
C VAL A 80 -8.37 -7.73 1.63
N MET A 81 -7.36 -8.59 1.80
CA MET A 81 -7.01 -9.63 0.82
C MET A 81 -8.16 -10.63 0.64
N GLU A 82 -8.74 -11.12 1.73
CA GLU A 82 -9.86 -12.05 1.70
C GLU A 82 -11.10 -11.45 1.03
N HIS A 83 -11.41 -10.20 1.35
CA HIS A 83 -12.50 -9.48 0.69
C HIS A 83 -12.24 -9.31 -0.82
N LEU A 84 -11.00 -9.02 -1.22
CA LEU A 84 -10.68 -8.93 -2.63
C LEU A 84 -10.87 -10.28 -3.34
N VAL A 85 -10.47 -11.39 -2.71
CA VAL A 85 -10.64 -12.75 -3.23
C VAL A 85 -12.12 -13.12 -3.36
N SER A 86 -12.95 -12.78 -2.36
CA SER A 86 -14.39 -13.09 -2.38
C SER A 86 -15.12 -12.46 -3.56
N ARG A 87 -14.60 -11.33 -4.09
CA ARG A 87 -15.16 -10.64 -5.26
C ARG A 87 -14.67 -11.18 -6.61
N LYS A 88 -13.82 -12.19 -6.62
CA LYS A 88 -13.29 -12.81 -7.84
C LYS A 88 -13.99 -14.13 -8.11
N THR A 89 -14.03 -14.52 -9.39
CA THR A 89 -14.64 -15.75 -9.86
C THR A 89 -13.67 -16.52 -10.77
N GLY A 90 -13.91 -17.80 -10.96
CA GLY A 90 -13.15 -18.66 -11.88
C GLY A 90 -11.65 -18.67 -11.62
N GLU A 91 -10.86 -18.72 -12.69
CA GLU A 91 -9.40 -18.76 -12.64
C GLU A 91 -8.77 -17.52 -11.96
N SER A 92 -9.44 -16.37 -12.05
CA SER A 92 -8.99 -15.16 -11.36
C SER A 92 -9.01 -15.35 -9.85
N ARG A 93 -10.05 -15.96 -9.30
CA ARG A 93 -10.16 -16.28 -7.87
C ARG A 93 -9.04 -17.22 -7.44
N ARG A 94 -8.83 -18.32 -8.19
CA ARG A 94 -7.78 -19.29 -7.91
C ARG A 94 -6.38 -18.66 -7.86
N ARG A 95 -6.07 -17.77 -8.83
CA ARG A 95 -4.80 -17.01 -8.81
C ARG A 95 -4.65 -16.13 -7.59
N TRP A 96 -5.72 -15.48 -7.14
CA TRP A 96 -5.71 -14.64 -5.96
C TRP A 96 -5.59 -15.45 -4.67
N GLU A 97 -6.26 -16.59 -4.55
CA GLU A 97 -6.13 -17.51 -3.41
C GLU A 97 -4.68 -18.00 -3.20
N VAL A 98 -3.94 -18.19 -4.29
CA VAL A 98 -2.51 -18.50 -4.24
C VAL A 98 -1.69 -17.26 -3.89
N ALA A 99 -1.98 -16.12 -4.53
CA ALA A 99 -1.21 -14.89 -4.35
C ALA A 99 -1.26 -14.35 -2.92
N ILE A 100 -2.41 -14.42 -2.25
CA ILE A 100 -2.55 -13.96 -0.87
C ILE A 100 -1.79 -14.85 0.15
N LYS A 101 -1.34 -16.05 -0.25
CA LYS A 101 -0.51 -16.93 0.58
C LYS A 101 0.98 -16.62 0.48
N ASP A 102 1.38 -15.62 -0.31
CA ASP A 102 2.78 -15.20 -0.41
C ASP A 102 3.32 -14.81 0.97
N ARG A 103 4.43 -15.45 1.37
CA ARG A 103 5.10 -15.22 2.67
C ARG A 103 5.56 -13.78 2.86
N ASN A 104 5.84 -13.06 1.77
CA ASN A 104 6.22 -11.66 1.84
C ASN A 104 5.11 -10.77 2.43
N PHE A 105 3.87 -11.23 2.42
CA PHE A 105 2.75 -10.52 3.05
C PHE A 105 2.60 -10.81 4.55
N ASP A 106 3.33 -11.78 5.12
CA ASP A 106 3.19 -12.14 6.53
C ASP A 106 3.52 -10.97 7.46
N CYS A 107 4.45 -10.10 7.06
CA CYS A 107 4.81 -8.90 7.83
C CYS A 107 3.70 -7.85 7.91
N ILE A 108 2.70 -7.90 7.02
CA ILE A 108 1.59 -6.94 6.99
C ILE A 108 0.22 -7.57 7.31
N ARG A 109 0.05 -8.90 7.24
CA ARG A 109 -1.25 -9.57 7.37
C ARG A 109 -2.07 -9.10 8.57
N LYS A 110 -1.45 -9.10 9.74
CA LYS A 110 -2.09 -8.75 11.03
C LYS A 110 -2.05 -7.25 11.32
N LEU A 111 -1.42 -6.46 10.46
CA LEU A 111 -1.29 -5.03 10.64
C LEU A 111 -2.62 -4.35 10.29
N PRO A 112 -3.16 -3.49 11.18
CA PRO A 112 -4.31 -2.67 10.85
C PRO A 112 -4.03 -1.76 9.65
N VAL A 113 -4.99 -1.64 8.74
CA VAL A 113 -4.89 -0.79 7.54
C VAL A 113 -4.61 0.66 7.94
N ALA A 114 -5.28 1.16 8.96
CA ALA A 114 -5.14 2.52 9.48
C ALA A 114 -3.75 2.83 10.09
N GLU A 115 -3.02 1.82 10.54
CA GLU A 115 -1.68 1.96 11.16
C GLU A 115 -0.54 1.71 10.17
N THR A 116 -0.87 1.48 8.90
CA THR A 116 0.12 1.13 7.88
C THR A 116 0.97 2.33 7.48
N ARG A 117 2.28 2.13 7.50
CA ARG A 117 3.30 3.10 7.06
C ARG A 117 4.02 2.60 5.80
N PRO A 118 4.64 3.49 5.02
CA PRO A 118 5.39 3.11 3.83
C PRO A 118 6.43 2.01 4.07
N GLU A 119 7.10 2.03 5.23
CA GLU A 119 8.16 1.08 5.59
C GLU A 119 7.64 -0.37 5.65
N HIS A 120 6.39 -0.57 6.09
CA HIS A 120 5.79 -1.90 6.14
C HIS A 120 5.63 -2.49 4.72
N PHE A 121 5.19 -1.67 3.77
CA PHE A 121 5.07 -2.09 2.38
C PHE A 121 6.43 -2.26 1.70
N MET A 122 7.38 -1.37 1.98
CA MET A 122 8.73 -1.48 1.44
C MET A 122 9.42 -2.76 1.91
N ARG A 123 9.19 -3.21 3.16
CA ARG A 123 9.68 -4.49 3.67
C ARG A 123 9.05 -5.65 2.89
N ALA A 124 7.74 -5.68 2.70
CA ALA A 124 7.07 -6.72 1.92
C ALA A 124 7.54 -6.76 0.46
N LEU A 125 7.91 -5.61 -0.12
CA LEU A 125 8.39 -5.49 -1.51
C LEU A 125 9.87 -5.81 -1.65
N GLY A 126 10.70 -5.57 -0.62
CA GLY A 126 12.15 -5.76 -0.66
C GLY A 126 12.56 -7.22 -0.93
N ASP A 127 11.88 -8.16 -0.30
CA ASP A 127 12.10 -9.59 -0.47
C ASP A 127 11.18 -10.21 -1.54
N GLY A 128 10.27 -9.40 -2.08
CA GLY A 128 9.20 -9.84 -2.96
C GLY A 128 9.61 -9.95 -4.44
N LYS A 129 8.86 -10.78 -5.15
CA LYS A 129 8.96 -10.95 -6.61
C LYS A 129 8.11 -9.88 -7.33
N VAL A 130 8.20 -9.84 -8.67
CA VAL A 130 7.32 -9.00 -9.50
C VAL A 130 5.84 -9.24 -9.19
N SER A 131 5.44 -10.50 -8.98
CA SER A 131 4.07 -10.86 -8.58
C SER A 131 3.65 -10.24 -7.25
N THR A 132 4.53 -10.29 -6.23
CA THR A 132 4.30 -9.67 -4.91
C THR A 132 3.99 -8.17 -5.06
N ASN A 133 4.78 -7.46 -5.87
CA ASN A 133 4.58 -6.03 -6.15
C ASN A 133 3.22 -5.78 -6.82
N VAL A 134 2.91 -6.52 -7.88
CA VAL A 134 1.65 -6.37 -8.63
C VAL A 134 0.44 -6.65 -7.73
N PHE A 135 0.48 -7.71 -6.94
CA PHE A 135 -0.63 -8.07 -6.05
C PHE A 135 -0.77 -7.10 -4.88
N LEU A 136 0.33 -6.70 -4.21
CA LEU A 136 0.28 -5.72 -3.13
C LEU A 136 -0.30 -4.39 -3.59
N ARG A 137 0.11 -3.92 -4.77
CA ARG A 137 -0.44 -2.69 -5.36
C ARG A 137 -1.95 -2.79 -5.61
N ARG A 138 -2.43 -3.95 -6.05
CA ARG A 138 -3.87 -4.16 -6.28
C ARG A 138 -4.65 -4.23 -4.97
N VAL A 139 -4.11 -4.90 -3.94
CA VAL A 139 -4.69 -4.93 -2.58
C VAL A 139 -4.76 -3.52 -1.98
N HIS A 140 -3.69 -2.75 -2.10
CA HIS A 140 -3.64 -1.35 -1.67
C HIS A 140 -4.69 -0.48 -2.37
N ASN A 141 -4.77 -0.58 -3.71
CA ASN A 141 -5.75 0.18 -4.48
C ASN A 141 -7.20 -0.25 -4.17
N HIS A 142 -7.40 -1.53 -3.83
CA HIS A 142 -8.69 -2.02 -3.38
C HIS A 142 -9.10 -1.38 -2.05
N ALA A 143 -8.19 -1.33 -1.07
CA ALA A 143 -8.44 -0.67 0.22
C ALA A 143 -8.74 0.83 0.06
N LEU A 144 -8.05 1.52 -0.86
CA LEU A 144 -8.35 2.91 -1.22
C LEU A 144 -9.74 3.06 -1.86
N GLY A 145 -10.08 2.22 -2.83
CA GLY A 145 -11.36 2.27 -3.51
C GLY A 145 -12.56 1.88 -2.63
N MET A 146 -12.30 1.17 -1.53
CA MET A 146 -13.31 0.84 -0.50
C MET A 146 -13.35 1.86 0.64
N GLU A 147 -12.57 2.94 0.55
CA GLU A 147 -12.43 3.97 1.57
C GLU A 147 -11.95 3.45 2.95
N TRP A 148 -11.36 2.25 2.98
CA TRP A 148 -10.75 1.69 4.19
C TRP A 148 -9.36 2.28 4.48
N LEU A 149 -8.79 2.95 3.49
CA LEU A 149 -7.54 3.67 3.55
C LEU A 149 -7.78 5.11 3.10
N LEU A 150 -7.62 6.07 3.99
CA LEU A 150 -7.91 7.49 3.73
C LEU A 150 -6.95 8.13 2.71
N LYS A 151 -5.71 7.64 2.65
CA LYS A 151 -4.68 8.11 1.73
C LYS A 151 -3.77 6.97 1.30
N SER A 152 -3.12 7.14 0.16
CA SER A 152 -2.15 6.18 -0.34
C SER A 152 -0.99 5.99 0.65
N VAL A 153 -0.67 4.74 1.00
CA VAL A 153 0.49 4.41 1.84
C VAL A 153 1.78 4.77 1.12
N ILE A 154 1.89 4.37 -0.15
CA ILE A 154 3.00 4.78 -1.03
C ILE A 154 2.38 5.55 -2.20
N PRO A 155 2.77 6.81 -2.44
CA PRO A 155 2.32 7.58 -3.60
C PRO A 155 2.62 6.85 -4.90
N ARG A 156 1.75 6.99 -5.91
CA ARG A 156 1.88 6.29 -7.20
C ARG A 156 3.26 6.48 -7.87
N LEU A 157 3.82 7.66 -7.76
CA LEU A 157 5.14 8.00 -8.35
C LEU A 157 6.31 7.35 -7.59
N GLN A 158 6.13 7.08 -6.29
CA GLN A 158 7.16 6.48 -5.43
C GLN A 158 7.01 4.96 -5.32
N TRP A 159 5.97 4.38 -5.92
CA TRP A 159 5.78 2.94 -5.91
C TRP A 159 6.90 2.26 -6.70
N PRO A 160 7.62 1.28 -6.13
CA PRO A 160 8.70 0.59 -6.82
C PRO A 160 8.22 -0.03 -8.13
N LYS A 161 8.94 0.25 -9.22
CA LYS A 161 8.59 -0.33 -10.52
C LYS A 161 9.01 -1.80 -10.55
N PRO A 162 8.11 -2.73 -10.94
CA PRO A 162 8.50 -4.12 -11.10
C PRO A 162 9.46 -4.28 -12.29
N VAL A 163 10.59 -4.94 -12.04
CA VAL A 163 11.56 -5.26 -13.08
C VAL A 163 11.23 -6.63 -13.65
N PHE A 164 10.76 -6.65 -14.89
CA PHE A 164 10.48 -7.90 -15.59
C PHE A 164 11.78 -8.45 -16.21
N LYS A 165 12.04 -9.74 -16.03
CA LYS A 165 13.09 -10.41 -16.79
C LYS A 165 12.72 -10.41 -18.26
N GLY A 166 13.61 -9.93 -19.11
CA GLY A 166 13.44 -10.02 -20.55
C GLY A 166 13.25 -11.46 -20.99
N LYS A 167 12.23 -11.70 -21.79
CA LYS A 167 12.06 -12.99 -22.49
C LYS A 167 12.69 -12.84 -23.86
N ARG A 168 13.57 -13.73 -24.24
CA ARG A 168 14.07 -13.82 -25.61
C ARG A 168 13.30 -14.91 -26.37
N ALA A 169 13.18 -14.74 -27.66
CA ALA A 169 12.69 -15.81 -28.52
C ALA A 169 13.70 -16.97 -28.56
N ILE A 170 13.23 -18.19 -28.71
CA ILE A 170 14.08 -19.33 -29.00
C ILE A 170 14.53 -19.25 -30.45
N THR A 171 15.76 -19.70 -30.71
CA THR A 171 16.29 -19.78 -32.07
C THR A 171 15.82 -21.07 -32.73
N LEU A 172 15.93 -21.16 -34.09
CA LEU A 172 15.62 -22.37 -34.82
C LEU A 172 16.45 -23.56 -34.33
N ALA A 173 17.75 -23.38 -34.08
CA ALA A 173 18.62 -24.42 -33.55
C ALA A 173 18.15 -24.95 -32.17
N GLU A 174 17.71 -24.06 -31.27
CA GLU A 174 17.16 -24.46 -29.98
C GLU A 174 15.82 -25.17 -30.12
N HIS A 175 14.94 -24.72 -31.02
CA HIS A 175 13.69 -25.38 -31.32
C HIS A 175 13.94 -26.82 -31.83
N THR A 176 14.80 -26.98 -32.83
CA THR A 176 15.19 -28.30 -33.37
C THR A 176 15.75 -29.21 -32.26
N ALA A 177 16.60 -28.68 -31.40
CA ALA A 177 17.14 -29.43 -30.25
C ALA A 177 16.07 -29.86 -29.25
N ILE A 178 15.05 -29.02 -29.00
CA ILE A 178 13.92 -29.34 -28.11
C ILE A 178 13.08 -30.47 -28.71
N VAL A 179 12.68 -30.32 -29.97
CA VAL A 179 11.89 -31.32 -30.70
C VAL A 179 12.62 -32.66 -30.80
N GLY A 180 13.93 -32.64 -31.10
CA GLY A 180 14.74 -33.84 -31.18
C GLY A 180 14.94 -34.62 -29.87
N ARG A 181 14.79 -33.94 -28.72
CA ARG A 181 14.87 -34.57 -27.39
C ARG A 181 13.52 -35.05 -26.86
N GLU A 182 12.41 -34.62 -27.44
CA GLU A 182 11.08 -35.02 -26.99
C GLU A 182 10.78 -36.43 -27.47
N LEU A 183 10.51 -37.34 -26.55
CA LEU A 183 10.23 -38.76 -26.86
C LEU A 183 8.77 -39.00 -27.26
N ASN A 184 7.86 -38.14 -26.84
CA ASN A 184 6.45 -38.25 -27.16
C ASN A 184 6.16 -37.61 -28.52
N ALA A 185 5.64 -38.37 -29.46
CA ALA A 185 5.36 -37.93 -30.83
C ALA A 185 4.32 -36.81 -30.88
N GLU A 186 3.22 -36.91 -30.10
CA GLU A 186 2.17 -35.91 -30.04
C GLU A 186 2.67 -34.56 -29.53
N ARG A 187 3.59 -34.57 -28.53
CA ARG A 187 4.21 -33.34 -28.04
C ARG A 187 5.18 -32.74 -29.07
N ARG A 188 5.89 -33.55 -29.82
CA ARG A 188 6.73 -33.04 -30.92
C ARG A 188 5.90 -32.28 -31.94
N ASP A 189 4.81 -32.93 -32.41
CA ASP A 189 3.89 -32.32 -33.38
C ASP A 189 3.27 -31.02 -32.82
N PHE A 190 2.95 -31.01 -31.53
CA PHE A 190 2.45 -29.79 -30.86
C PHE A 190 3.50 -28.68 -30.79
N TYR A 191 4.79 -29.01 -30.56
CA TYR A 191 5.86 -27.99 -30.56
C TYR A 191 6.08 -27.44 -31.97
N GLU A 192 6.01 -28.26 -32.99
CA GLU A 192 6.08 -27.84 -34.40
C GLU A 192 4.89 -26.94 -34.76
N LEU A 193 3.67 -27.30 -34.35
CA LEU A 193 2.49 -26.49 -34.55
C LEU A 193 2.67 -25.08 -33.90
N LEU A 194 3.12 -25.04 -32.66
CA LEU A 194 3.38 -23.76 -31.97
C LEU A 194 4.45 -22.93 -32.66
N TRP A 195 5.51 -23.57 -33.16
CA TRP A 195 6.58 -22.89 -33.87
C TRP A 195 6.11 -22.24 -35.17
N HIS A 196 5.34 -22.97 -35.98
CA HIS A 196 4.86 -22.46 -37.25
C HIS A 196 3.71 -21.48 -37.15
N THR A 197 2.85 -21.61 -36.16
CA THR A 197 1.69 -20.73 -36.00
C THR A 197 1.96 -19.51 -35.13
N GLY A 198 2.97 -19.53 -34.23
CA GLY A 198 3.18 -18.53 -33.21
C GLY A 198 2.04 -18.42 -32.19
N ALA A 199 1.14 -19.39 -32.16
CA ALA A 199 -0.01 -19.42 -31.28
C ALA A 199 0.40 -19.60 -29.81
N SER A 200 -0.42 -19.13 -28.85
CA SER A 200 -0.23 -19.50 -27.46
C SER A 200 -0.56 -20.98 -27.25
N GLN A 201 0.03 -21.59 -26.23
CA GLN A 201 -0.25 -23.00 -25.90
C GLN A 201 -1.75 -23.26 -25.68
N THR A 202 -2.45 -22.31 -25.06
CA THR A 202 -3.88 -22.41 -24.80
C THR A 202 -4.70 -22.34 -26.09
N ASP A 203 -4.35 -21.40 -26.97
CA ASP A 203 -5.07 -21.23 -28.24
C ASP A 203 -4.84 -22.45 -29.14
N ALA A 204 -3.61 -22.95 -29.22
CA ALA A 204 -3.29 -24.14 -29.98
C ALA A 204 -3.99 -25.42 -29.44
N ALA A 205 -4.08 -25.56 -28.11
CA ALA A 205 -4.78 -26.67 -27.47
C ALA A 205 -6.30 -26.65 -27.63
N CYS A 206 -6.85 -25.49 -27.97
CA CYS A 206 -8.29 -25.28 -28.19
C CYS A 206 -8.66 -25.29 -29.70
N LEU A 207 -7.69 -25.52 -30.61
CA LEU A 207 -7.97 -25.75 -32.02
C LEU A 207 -8.59 -27.14 -32.15
N VAL A 208 -9.91 -27.18 -32.33
CA VAL A 208 -10.70 -28.41 -32.60
C VAL A 208 -11.15 -28.37 -34.04
#